data_2e4b251765e7754ab7dd255232667fc8
#
_entry.id   2e4b251765e7754ab7dd255232667fc8
#
_cell.length_a   1.000
_cell.length_b   1.000
_cell.length_c   1.000
_cell.angle_alpha   90.00
_cell.angle_beta   90.00
_cell.angle_gamma   90.00
#
_symmetry.space_group_name_H-M   'P 1'
#
loop_
_entity.id
_entity.type
_entity.pdbx_description
1 polymer ?
#
loop_
_entity_poly.entity_id
_entity_poly.type
_entity_poly.pdbx_seq_one_letter_code
_entity_poly.pdbx_strand_id
1 'polypeptide(L)'
;QDGGYDKRKNYFMNVIVRAYNEGVAFRYHFPETTNGLFLHIIGEQTSFTMPEGTMAYYERWAQGPYEFRPLKGWGKEESERPLTLKLPDGLSVALLEAEMVDYVRGKFRLSTDKPSTLETSLYSSVDIISPYSTPWRVIMVGERPVDLINNNDIVLNLNPACKLADTSWIKPCLLYTSPSPRDR
;
A
#
# COMPACT_ATOMS: atom_id res chain seq x y z
N GLN A 1 7.81 -34.42 11.48
CA GLN A 1 6.58 -34.83 10.77
C GLN A 1 6.52 -33.98 9.54
N ASP A 2 6.88 -34.55 8.39
CA ASP A 2 6.68 -33.92 7.09
C ASP A 2 5.18 -33.78 6.89
N GLY A 3 4.65 -32.58 7.18
CA GLY A 3 3.33 -32.22 6.74
C GLY A 3 3.34 -32.41 5.23
N GLY A 4 2.47 -33.32 4.73
CA GLY A 4 2.45 -33.82 3.38
C GLY A 4 2.47 -32.74 2.30
N TYR A 5 3.63 -32.18 2.07
CA TYR A 5 3.90 -31.30 0.92
C TYR A 5 3.79 -32.18 -0.32
N ASP A 6 2.72 -32.01 -1.05
CA ASP A 6 2.63 -32.59 -2.38
C ASP A 6 3.73 -31.95 -3.24
N LYS A 7 4.85 -32.63 -3.38
CA LYS A 7 6.00 -32.22 -4.20
C LYS A 7 5.65 -31.91 -5.67
N ARG A 8 4.41 -32.21 -6.08
CA ARG A 8 3.90 -31.96 -7.43
C ARG A 8 3.24 -30.58 -7.59
N LYS A 9 3.05 -29.82 -6.50
CA LYS A 9 2.48 -28.48 -6.56
C LYS A 9 3.59 -27.44 -6.44
N ASN A 10 4.12 -27.03 -7.57
CA ASN A 10 4.96 -25.84 -7.63
C ASN A 10 4.08 -24.62 -7.43
N TYR A 11 4.19 -23.97 -6.29
CA TYR A 11 3.56 -22.68 -6.05
C TYR A 11 4.48 -21.60 -6.63
N PHE A 12 3.99 -20.88 -7.63
CA PHE A 12 4.72 -19.78 -8.22
C PHE A 12 4.08 -18.46 -7.75
N MET A 13 4.95 -17.53 -7.41
CA MET A 13 4.59 -16.14 -7.16
C MET A 13 5.54 -15.26 -7.98
N ASN A 14 4.98 -14.38 -8.79
CA ASN A 14 5.74 -13.41 -9.54
C ASN A 14 5.75 -12.07 -8.80
N VAL A 15 6.88 -11.38 -8.82
CA VAL A 15 6.94 -9.98 -8.41
C VAL A 15 6.94 -9.13 -9.67
N ILE A 16 5.87 -8.35 -9.85
CA ILE A 16 5.74 -7.43 -10.98
C ILE A 16 6.19 -6.05 -10.51
N VAL A 17 7.13 -5.44 -11.23
CA VAL A 17 7.67 -4.12 -10.91
C VAL A 17 7.41 -3.16 -12.06
N ARG A 18 7.03 -1.92 -11.73
CA ARG A 18 6.92 -0.80 -12.66
C ARG A 18 7.74 0.38 -12.13
N ALA A 19 8.54 0.97 -13.00
CA ALA A 19 9.33 2.17 -12.71
C ALA A 19 8.76 3.38 -13.44
N TYR A 20 8.73 4.51 -12.77
CA TYR A 20 8.26 5.80 -13.24
C TYR A 20 9.28 6.87 -12.86
N ASN A 21 9.19 8.05 -13.44
CA ASN A 21 10.05 9.17 -13.05
C ASN A 21 9.82 9.59 -11.59
N GLU A 22 8.60 9.40 -11.09
CA GLU A 22 8.14 9.81 -9.77
C GLU A 22 8.33 8.73 -8.70
N GLY A 23 8.79 7.53 -9.10
CA GLY A 23 8.95 6.45 -8.14
C GLY A 23 8.88 5.05 -8.75
N VAL A 24 8.67 4.08 -7.89
CA VAL A 24 8.55 2.67 -8.26
C VAL A 24 7.36 2.02 -7.57
N ALA A 25 6.76 1.07 -8.25
CA ALA A 25 5.71 0.24 -7.69
C ALA A 25 5.98 -1.24 -7.95
N PHE A 26 5.58 -2.08 -7.02
CA PHE A 26 5.62 -3.52 -7.20
C PHE A 26 4.39 -4.18 -6.59
N ARG A 27 4.06 -5.38 -7.08
CA ARG A 27 3.00 -6.22 -6.53
C ARG A 27 3.34 -7.70 -6.68
N TYR A 28 2.67 -8.50 -5.90
CA TYR A 28 2.73 -9.96 -5.99
C TYR A 28 1.63 -10.47 -6.92
N HIS A 29 1.99 -11.37 -7.81
CA HIS A 29 1.05 -12.01 -8.72
C HIS A 29 1.12 -13.53 -8.54
N PHE A 30 -0.02 -14.10 -8.24
CA PHE A 30 -0.22 -15.55 -8.15
C PHE A 30 -0.83 -16.00 -9.48
N PRO A 31 -0.05 -16.65 -10.37
CA PRO A 31 -0.52 -17.04 -11.68
C PRO A 31 -1.57 -18.15 -11.60
N GLU A 32 -2.29 -18.34 -12.69
CA GLU A 32 -3.20 -19.46 -12.84
C GLU A 32 -2.45 -20.78 -12.74
N THR A 33 -3.02 -21.71 -12.01
CA THR A 33 -2.55 -23.10 -11.94
C THR A 33 -3.67 -24.01 -12.40
N THR A 34 -3.31 -25.16 -12.99
CA THR A 34 -4.26 -26.12 -13.57
C THR A 34 -5.38 -26.60 -12.63
N ASN A 35 -5.21 -26.43 -11.33
CA ASN A 35 -6.16 -26.92 -10.31
C ASN A 35 -6.86 -25.78 -9.54
N GLY A 36 -6.69 -24.52 -9.97
CA GLY A 36 -7.06 -23.38 -9.13
C GLY A 36 -6.33 -23.42 -7.77
N LEU A 37 -5.96 -22.29 -7.25
CA LEU A 37 -5.30 -22.21 -5.97
C LEU A 37 -6.06 -21.25 -5.06
N PHE A 38 -6.65 -21.80 -4.01
CA PHE A 38 -7.18 -21.01 -2.91
C PHE A 38 -6.05 -20.76 -1.92
N LEU A 39 -5.82 -19.49 -1.58
CA LEU A 39 -4.79 -19.07 -0.64
C LEU A 39 -5.41 -18.22 0.46
N HIS A 40 -5.15 -18.62 1.70
CA HIS A 40 -5.43 -17.80 2.87
C HIS A 40 -4.17 -17.05 3.27
N ILE A 41 -4.12 -15.75 2.97
CA ILE A 41 -2.97 -14.89 3.24
C ILE A 41 -3.16 -14.28 4.63
N ILE A 42 -2.29 -14.64 5.54
CA ILE A 42 -2.33 -14.16 6.94
C ILE A 42 -1.47 -12.93 7.19
N GLY A 43 -0.61 -12.58 6.24
CA GLY A 43 0.30 -11.44 6.37
C GLY A 43 1.20 -11.30 5.16
N GLU A 44 1.97 -10.22 5.16
CA GLU A 44 2.91 -9.86 4.12
C GLU A 44 4.25 -9.45 4.74
N GLN A 45 5.35 -10.00 4.23
CA GLN A 45 6.69 -9.71 4.74
C GLN A 45 7.42 -8.62 3.93
N THR A 46 6.66 -7.72 3.35
CA THR A 46 7.21 -6.56 2.64
C THR A 46 7.80 -5.58 3.64
N SER A 47 9.02 -5.14 3.38
CA SER A 47 9.71 -4.19 4.24
C SER A 47 10.41 -3.08 3.44
N PHE A 48 10.52 -1.91 4.06
CA PHE A 48 11.12 -0.71 3.48
C PHE A 48 12.16 -0.17 4.47
N THR A 49 13.43 -0.33 4.14
CA THR A 49 14.53 0.20 4.96
C THR A 49 14.88 1.60 4.49
N MET A 50 14.86 2.55 5.42
CA MET A 50 15.13 3.96 5.18
C MET A 50 16.48 4.35 5.77
N PRO A 51 17.12 5.43 5.28
CA PRO A 51 18.30 5.99 5.90
C PRO A 51 18.05 6.33 7.39
N GLU A 52 19.08 6.16 8.21
CA GLU A 52 19.01 6.58 9.60
C GLU A 52 18.74 8.09 9.71
N GLY A 53 17.91 8.49 10.65
CA GLY A 53 17.48 9.89 10.79
C GLY A 53 16.25 10.27 9.98
N THR A 54 15.66 9.32 9.23
CA THR A 54 14.38 9.56 8.55
C THR A 54 13.27 9.85 9.55
N MET A 55 12.47 10.87 9.23
CA MET A 55 11.29 11.28 9.99
C MET A 55 10.02 10.89 9.24
N ALA A 56 8.97 10.53 9.96
CA ALA A 56 7.67 10.16 9.40
C ALA A 56 6.58 11.13 9.84
N TYR A 57 5.69 11.47 8.93
CA TYR A 57 4.38 12.03 9.25
C TYR A 57 3.44 10.89 9.62
N TYR A 58 3.52 10.49 10.87
CA TYR A 58 2.81 9.35 11.42
C TYR A 58 1.35 9.68 11.69
N GLU A 59 0.45 8.78 11.33
CA GLU A 59 -0.97 8.84 11.66
C GLU A 59 -1.45 7.46 12.10
N ARG A 60 -1.97 7.36 13.31
CA ARG A 60 -2.35 6.08 13.90
C ARG A 60 -3.63 5.47 13.30
N TRP A 61 -4.58 6.31 12.91
CA TRP A 61 -5.86 5.92 12.32
C TRP A 61 -6.37 7.04 11.41
N ALA A 62 -7.21 6.68 10.43
CA ALA A 62 -7.71 7.54 9.34
C ALA A 62 -8.55 8.73 9.83
N GLN A 63 -8.31 9.52 10.68
CA GLN A 63 -8.90 10.74 11.24
C GLN A 63 -8.14 11.14 12.50
N GLY A 64 -6.97 10.53 12.72
CA GLY A 64 -6.08 10.85 13.81
C GLY A 64 -5.27 12.11 13.54
N PRO A 65 -4.66 12.66 14.56
CA PRO A 65 -3.70 13.74 14.37
C PRO A 65 -2.42 13.19 13.72
N TYR A 66 -1.83 14.00 12.85
CA TYR A 66 -0.49 13.73 12.33
C TYR A 66 0.57 14.09 13.37
N GLU A 67 1.55 13.20 13.54
CA GLU A 67 2.72 13.43 14.36
C GLU A 67 3.97 13.35 13.50
N PHE A 68 4.87 14.30 13.62
CA PHE A 68 6.17 14.24 12.97
C PHE A 68 7.18 13.60 13.92
N ARG A 69 7.53 12.33 13.66
CA ARG A 69 8.32 11.51 14.58
C ARG A 69 9.37 10.66 13.86
N PRO A 70 10.48 10.30 14.52
CA PRO A 70 11.50 9.45 13.91
C PRO A 70 11.02 8.01 13.71
N LEU A 71 11.67 7.29 12.80
CA LEU A 71 11.45 5.85 12.58
C LEU A 71 12.07 5.01 13.72
N LYS A 72 11.71 5.32 14.95
CA LYS A 72 12.12 4.59 16.16
C LYS A 72 11.14 4.79 17.28
N GLY A 73 11.05 3.82 18.18
CA GLY A 73 10.29 3.97 19.41
C GLY A 73 8.76 3.93 19.24
N TRP A 74 8.25 3.40 18.13
CA TRP A 74 6.80 3.26 17.95
C TRP A 74 6.21 2.12 18.79
N GLY A 75 7.04 1.21 19.31
CA GLY A 75 6.57 0.03 20.04
C GLY A 75 5.70 -0.85 19.14
N LYS A 76 4.47 -1.10 19.58
CA LYS A 76 3.47 -1.86 18.81
C LYS A 76 2.54 -0.98 17.96
N GLU A 77 2.79 0.32 17.91
CA GLU A 77 1.96 1.23 17.14
C GLU A 77 2.22 1.08 15.64
N GLU A 78 1.18 1.32 14.87
CA GLU A 78 1.20 1.23 13.40
C GLU A 78 0.71 2.55 12.81
N SER A 79 1.30 2.94 11.68
CA SER A 79 0.87 4.11 10.91
C SER A 79 -0.02 3.73 9.76
N GLU A 80 -1.03 4.56 9.51
CA GLU A 80 -1.85 4.48 8.30
C GLU A 80 -1.03 4.88 7.06
N ARG A 81 -1.64 4.69 5.91
CA ARG A 81 -1.17 5.11 4.60
C ARG A 81 -2.06 6.20 4.00
N PRO A 82 -1.56 7.08 3.15
CA PRO A 82 -0.15 7.18 2.71
C PRO A 82 0.77 7.60 3.86
N LEU A 83 1.92 6.94 4.00
CA LEU A 83 2.92 7.32 4.98
C LEU A 83 3.97 8.20 4.31
N THR A 84 3.99 9.47 4.66
CA THR A 84 4.97 10.42 4.16
C THR A 84 6.20 10.44 5.06
N LEU A 85 7.37 10.36 4.43
CA LEU A 85 8.67 10.34 5.08
C LEU A 85 9.52 11.52 4.61
N LYS A 86 10.31 12.06 5.53
CA LYS A 86 11.34 13.06 5.25
C LYS A 86 12.70 12.43 5.48
N LEU A 87 13.50 12.30 4.44
CA LEU A 87 14.83 11.71 4.50
C LEU A 87 15.86 12.74 4.98
N PRO A 88 17.00 12.30 5.53
CA PRO A 88 18.05 13.20 6.02
C PRO A 88 18.67 14.07 4.95
N ASP A 89 18.72 13.60 3.70
CA ASP A 89 19.22 14.33 2.54
C ASP A 89 18.26 15.37 1.99
N GLY A 90 17.06 15.45 2.56
CA GLY A 90 16.04 16.41 2.16
C GLY A 90 14.96 15.87 1.24
N LEU A 91 15.12 14.68 0.67
CA LEU A 91 14.09 14.05 -0.15
C LEU A 91 12.82 13.74 0.67
N SER A 92 11.72 13.72 -0.02
CA SER A 92 10.42 13.30 0.51
C SER A 92 9.98 12.00 -0.17
N VAL A 93 9.50 11.05 0.62
CA VAL A 93 9.03 9.75 0.12
C VAL A 93 7.60 9.54 0.62
N ALA A 94 6.74 8.98 -0.22
CA ALA A 94 5.44 8.49 0.21
C ALA A 94 5.33 6.99 -0.07
N LEU A 95 4.94 6.24 0.96
CA LEU A 95 4.60 4.82 0.86
C LEU A 95 3.08 4.69 0.84
N LEU A 96 2.55 4.08 -0.21
CA LEU A 96 1.11 3.95 -0.40
C LEU A 96 0.75 2.69 -1.21
N GLU A 97 -0.55 2.50 -1.42
CA GLU A 97 -1.11 1.40 -2.19
C GLU A 97 -1.91 1.94 -3.38
N ALA A 98 -1.94 1.20 -4.48
CA ALA A 98 -2.79 1.48 -5.64
C ALA A 98 -3.49 0.20 -6.12
N GLU A 99 -4.59 0.35 -6.87
CA GLU A 99 -5.42 -0.76 -7.36
C GLU A 99 -5.89 -1.68 -6.20
N MET A 100 -6.47 -1.06 -5.18
CA MET A 100 -7.04 -1.75 -4.00
C MET A 100 -8.40 -2.36 -4.37
N VAL A 101 -8.39 -3.57 -4.93
CA VAL A 101 -9.60 -4.29 -5.32
C VAL A 101 -9.57 -5.67 -4.69
N ASP A 102 -10.63 -6.01 -3.96
CA ASP A 102 -10.84 -7.30 -3.29
C ASP A 102 -9.64 -7.78 -2.46
N TYR A 103 -9.00 -6.85 -1.77
CA TYR A 103 -7.85 -7.11 -0.91
C TYR A 103 -7.92 -6.27 0.37
N VAL A 104 -7.27 -6.77 1.41
CA VAL A 104 -7.15 -6.07 2.69
C VAL A 104 -6.10 -4.97 2.61
N ARG A 105 -6.41 -3.83 3.21
CA ARG A 105 -5.46 -2.71 3.30
C ARG A 105 -4.31 -3.01 4.26
N GLY A 106 -3.16 -2.41 3.97
CA GLY A 106 -1.99 -2.47 4.83
C GLY A 106 -1.83 -1.23 5.70
N LYS A 107 -1.05 -1.38 6.75
CA LYS A 107 -0.46 -0.34 7.59
C LYS A 107 1.05 -0.53 7.61
N PHE A 108 1.74 0.38 8.25
CA PHE A 108 3.18 0.31 8.46
C PHE A 108 3.50 0.25 9.95
N ARG A 109 4.32 -0.72 10.34
CA ARG A 109 4.91 -0.84 11.67
C ARG A 109 6.43 -0.81 11.57
N LEU A 110 7.11 -0.47 12.66
CA LEU A 110 8.56 -0.62 12.71
C LEU A 110 8.94 -2.10 12.87
N SER A 111 9.97 -2.51 12.14
CA SER A 111 10.60 -3.81 12.35
C SER A 111 11.19 -3.89 13.76
N THR A 112 11.04 -5.05 14.39
CA THR A 112 11.67 -5.36 15.68
C THR A 112 13.15 -5.71 15.52
N ASP A 113 13.53 -6.17 14.33
CA ASP A 113 14.83 -6.79 14.10
C ASP A 113 15.78 -5.90 13.28
N LYS A 114 15.21 -4.96 12.52
CA LYS A 114 15.98 -4.09 11.62
C LYS A 114 15.73 -2.61 11.94
N PRO A 115 16.80 -1.84 12.21
CA PRO A 115 16.66 -0.40 12.47
C PRO A 115 16.12 0.32 11.24
N SER A 116 15.43 1.43 11.46
CA SER A 116 14.87 2.32 10.42
C SER A 116 14.10 1.59 9.31
N THR A 117 13.51 0.43 9.62
CA THR A 117 12.80 -0.41 8.68
C THR A 117 11.32 -0.47 9.01
N LEU A 118 10.50 -0.14 8.03
CA LEU A 118 9.05 -0.29 8.07
C LEU A 118 8.67 -1.64 7.49
N GLU A 119 7.71 -2.31 8.10
CA GLU A 119 7.10 -3.54 7.61
C GLU A 119 5.63 -3.31 7.32
N THR A 120 5.13 -3.93 6.26
CA THR A 120 3.69 -3.95 6.00
C THR A 120 2.98 -4.83 7.02
N SER A 121 1.92 -4.28 7.62
CA SER A 121 1.01 -5.00 8.49
C SER A 121 -0.38 -4.99 7.86
N LEU A 122 -0.91 -6.16 7.53
CA LEU A 122 -2.26 -6.27 6.98
C LEU A 122 -3.31 -6.11 8.09
N TYR A 123 -4.41 -5.43 7.78
CA TYR A 123 -5.51 -5.19 8.72
C TYR A 123 -6.18 -6.48 9.19
N SER A 124 -6.22 -7.47 8.32
CA SER A 124 -6.75 -8.82 8.57
C SER A 124 -6.14 -9.80 7.57
N SER A 125 -6.40 -11.08 7.75
CA SER A 125 -6.18 -12.06 6.69
C SER A 125 -7.10 -11.81 5.50
N VAL A 126 -6.72 -12.33 4.34
CA VAL A 126 -7.50 -12.25 3.10
C VAL A 126 -7.45 -13.57 2.34
N ASP A 127 -8.58 -13.96 1.78
CA ASP A 127 -8.71 -15.13 0.94
C ASP A 127 -8.65 -14.72 -0.52
N ILE A 128 -7.81 -15.37 -1.30
CA ILE A 128 -7.70 -15.14 -2.74
C ILE A 128 -7.76 -16.45 -3.51
N ILE A 129 -8.20 -16.34 -4.76
CA ILE A 129 -8.20 -17.46 -5.71
C ILE A 129 -7.34 -17.07 -6.90
N SER A 130 -6.37 -17.89 -7.27
CA SER A 130 -5.55 -17.65 -8.47
C SER A 130 -6.35 -17.80 -9.77
N PRO A 131 -6.06 -17.01 -10.83
CA PRO A 131 -5.02 -15.98 -10.88
C PRO A 131 -5.39 -14.71 -10.11
N TYR A 132 -4.46 -14.19 -9.32
CA TYR A 132 -4.71 -12.99 -8.52
C TYR A 132 -3.46 -12.09 -8.44
N SER A 133 -3.67 -10.79 -8.42
CA SER A 133 -2.61 -9.81 -8.15
C SER A 133 -2.96 -8.99 -6.91
N THR A 134 -2.03 -8.88 -5.99
CA THR A 134 -2.20 -7.97 -4.84
C THR A 134 -2.24 -6.51 -5.30
N PRO A 135 -2.72 -5.59 -4.47
CA PRO A 135 -2.54 -4.18 -4.72
C PRO A 135 -1.06 -3.82 -4.91
N TRP A 136 -0.81 -2.75 -5.63
CA TRP A 136 0.53 -2.22 -5.79
C TRP A 136 1.03 -1.62 -4.48
N ARG A 137 2.27 -1.92 -4.15
CA ARG A 137 3.06 -1.22 -3.13
C ARG A 137 3.83 -0.13 -3.85
N VAL A 138 3.51 1.11 -3.53
CA VAL A 138 4.01 2.28 -4.27
C VAL A 138 4.97 3.07 -3.39
N ILE A 139 6.12 3.41 -3.96
CA ILE A 139 7.15 4.25 -3.36
C ILE A 139 7.26 5.47 -4.27
N MET A 140 6.72 6.59 -3.85
CA MET A 140 6.88 7.87 -4.54
C MET A 140 8.07 8.61 -3.94
N VAL A 141 8.82 9.32 -4.79
CA VAL A 141 9.96 10.14 -4.36
C VAL A 141 9.83 11.53 -4.98
N GLY A 142 10.07 12.56 -4.17
CA GLY A 142 10.08 13.95 -4.60
C GLY A 142 11.19 14.74 -3.90
N GLU A 143 11.69 15.77 -4.54
CA GLU A 143 12.65 16.68 -3.91
C GLU A 143 11.99 17.47 -2.78
N ARG A 144 10.70 17.79 -2.93
CA ARG A 144 9.90 18.55 -1.97
C ARG A 144 8.61 17.79 -1.65
N PRO A 145 8.01 17.99 -0.47
CA PRO A 145 6.73 17.36 -0.14
C PRO A 145 5.61 17.63 -1.14
N VAL A 146 5.58 18.83 -1.76
CA VAL A 146 4.57 19.19 -2.75
C VAL A 146 4.68 18.36 -4.03
N ASP A 147 5.86 17.86 -4.36
CA ASP A 147 6.06 17.03 -5.54
C ASP A 147 5.32 15.69 -5.40
N LEU A 148 5.17 15.17 -4.17
CA LEU A 148 4.38 13.97 -3.90
C LEU A 148 2.88 14.17 -4.22
N ILE A 149 2.35 15.39 -4.05
CA ILE A 149 0.97 15.72 -4.39
C ILE A 149 0.81 15.89 -5.90
N ASN A 150 1.79 16.54 -6.55
CA ASN A 150 1.73 16.83 -7.98
C ASN A 150 1.94 15.57 -8.84
N ASN A 151 2.63 14.57 -8.31
CA ASN A 151 3.02 13.35 -9.04
C ASN A 151 1.99 12.22 -8.91
N ASN A 152 0.71 12.54 -8.77
CA ASN A 152 -0.37 11.55 -8.65
C ASN A 152 -0.52 10.63 -9.87
N ASP A 153 0.06 10.97 -10.99
CA ASP A 153 -0.01 10.17 -12.22
C ASP A 153 0.51 8.75 -12.04
N ILE A 154 1.49 8.55 -11.16
CA ILE A 154 1.96 7.18 -10.84
C ILE A 154 0.81 6.31 -10.29
N VAL A 155 -0.01 6.85 -9.38
CA VAL A 155 -1.14 6.11 -8.81
C VAL A 155 -2.22 5.88 -9.86
N LEU A 156 -2.51 6.88 -10.69
CA LEU A 156 -3.51 6.77 -11.76
C LEU A 156 -3.09 5.74 -12.80
N ASN A 157 -1.83 5.73 -13.21
CA ASN A 157 -1.28 4.78 -14.19
C ASN A 157 -1.17 3.33 -13.67
N LEU A 158 -1.20 3.13 -12.37
CA LEU A 158 -1.21 1.81 -11.75
C LEU A 158 -2.61 1.21 -11.67
N ASN A 159 -3.65 2.02 -11.78
CA ASN A 159 -5.03 1.58 -11.81
C ASN A 159 -5.48 1.28 -13.25
N PRO A 160 -6.47 0.41 -13.44
CA PRO A 160 -7.10 0.21 -14.74
C PRO A 160 -7.71 1.52 -15.26
N ALA A 161 -7.76 1.68 -16.57
CA ALA A 161 -8.44 2.80 -17.19
C ALA A 161 -9.93 2.83 -16.79
N CYS A 162 -10.48 4.04 -16.65
CA CYS A 162 -11.90 4.22 -16.40
C CYS A 162 -12.74 3.56 -17.48
N LYS A 163 -13.69 2.72 -17.08
CA LYS A 163 -14.61 2.02 -18.00
C LYS A 163 -15.86 2.82 -18.35
N LEU A 164 -16.09 3.96 -17.70
CA LEU A 164 -17.22 4.83 -17.97
C LEU A 164 -16.94 5.61 -19.26
N ALA A 165 -17.86 5.49 -20.25
CA ALA A 165 -17.73 6.18 -21.52
C ALA A 165 -17.91 7.70 -21.41
N ASP A 166 -18.73 8.13 -20.45
CA ASP A 166 -18.98 9.54 -20.15
C ASP A 166 -18.89 9.78 -18.65
N THR A 167 -18.04 10.69 -18.23
CA THR A 167 -17.83 11.12 -16.85
C THR A 167 -18.23 12.58 -16.62
N SER A 168 -18.81 13.27 -17.61
CA SER A 168 -19.15 14.68 -17.55
C SER A 168 -20.22 15.02 -16.50
N TRP A 169 -21.02 14.03 -16.11
CA TRP A 169 -22.03 14.16 -15.06
C TRP A 169 -21.46 14.17 -13.65
N ILE A 170 -20.20 13.72 -13.47
CA ILE A 170 -19.54 13.74 -12.17
C ILE A 170 -19.18 15.17 -11.82
N LYS A 171 -19.76 15.66 -10.75
CA LYS A 171 -19.42 16.97 -10.19
C LYS A 171 -18.42 16.75 -9.05
N PRO A 172 -17.14 17.10 -9.24
CA PRO A 172 -16.20 17.06 -8.14
C PRO A 172 -16.63 18.10 -7.11
N CYS A 173 -16.77 17.75 -5.90
CA CYS A 173 -16.90 18.57 -4.72
C CYS A 173 -18.04 18.13 -3.77
N LEU A 174 -18.49 19.04 -3.00
CA LEU A 174 -19.38 18.96 -1.87
C LEU A 174 -20.71 18.22 -2.16
N LEU A 175 -21.08 17.36 -1.25
CA LEU A 175 -22.44 16.85 -1.16
C LEU A 175 -23.32 17.97 -0.60
N TYR A 176 -24.08 18.64 -1.49
CA TYR A 176 -24.98 19.72 -1.10
C TYR A 176 -26.29 19.23 -0.47
N THR A 177 -26.68 18.02 -0.81
CA THR A 177 -27.90 17.40 -0.28
C THR A 177 -27.59 15.99 0.19
N SER A 178 -27.85 15.71 1.45
CA SER A 178 -27.85 14.37 1.94
C SER A 178 -29.25 13.77 1.81
N PRO A 179 -29.38 12.57 1.24
CA PRO A 179 -30.68 11.86 1.24
C PRO A 179 -31.01 11.31 2.63
N SER A 180 -30.14 11.45 3.61
CA SER A 180 -30.36 10.95 4.95
C SER A 180 -31.37 11.80 5.72
N PRO A 181 -32.39 11.17 6.36
CA PRO A 181 -33.32 11.89 7.23
C PRO A 181 -32.67 12.56 8.45
N ARG A 182 -31.39 12.20 8.74
CA ARG A 182 -30.64 12.80 9.86
C ARG A 182 -30.06 14.16 9.55
N ASP A 183 -30.01 14.54 8.28
CA ASP A 183 -29.47 15.82 7.81
C ASP A 183 -30.57 16.85 7.52
N ARG A 184 -31.76 16.67 8.13
CA ARG A 184 -32.89 17.59 8.09
C ARG A 184 -33.01 18.36 9.39
#